data_889fff1359eabd83746ebf7204589259
#
_entry.id   889fff1359eabd83746ebf7204589259
#
_cell.length_a   1.000
_cell.length_b   1.000
_cell.length_c   1.000
_cell.angle_alpha   90.00
_cell.angle_beta   90.00
_cell.angle_gamma   90.00
#
_symmetry.space_group_name_H-M   'P 1'
#
loop_
_entity.id
_entity.type
_entity.pdbx_description
1 polymer ?
#
loop_
_entity_poly.entity_id
_entity_poly.type
_entity_poly.pdbx_seq_one_letter_code
_entity_poly.pdbx_strand_id
1 'polypeptide(L)' 'MSGRWQYKVVEFKPALMGGLKLDEWQAELDKLGAQGWELVSIAPTVPLNHLLAVLKREA' A
#
# COMPACT_ATOMS: atom_id res chain seq x y z
N MET A 1 5.43 -14.32 23.20
CA MET A 1 4.48 -14.51 22.13
C MET A 1 4.10 -13.18 21.53
N SER A 2 4.21 -13.11 20.25
CA SER A 2 3.82 -11.91 19.55
C SER A 2 2.30 -11.90 19.41
N GLY A 3 1.66 -10.91 19.88
CA GLY A 3 0.24 -10.71 19.66
C GLY A 3 -0.04 -9.31 19.17
N ARG A 4 1.03 -8.60 18.82
CA ARG A 4 0.91 -7.22 18.44
C ARG A 4 1.30 -7.02 17.00
N TRP A 5 0.55 -6.18 16.31
CA TRP A 5 0.79 -5.84 14.93
C TRP A 5 0.80 -4.33 14.79
N GLN A 6 1.66 -3.86 13.90
CA GLN A 6 1.62 -2.47 13.47
C GLN A 6 0.94 -2.42 12.12
N TYR A 7 0.15 -1.40 11.89
CA TYR A 7 -0.57 -1.24 10.63
C TYR A 7 -0.18 0.07 9.96
N LYS A 8 -0.11 0.01 8.64
CA LYS A 8 0.19 1.19 7.84
C LYS A 8 -0.82 1.26 6.71
N VAL A 9 -1.38 2.45 6.49
CA VAL A 9 -2.28 2.69 5.38
C VAL A 9 -1.57 3.61 4.40
N VAL A 10 -1.50 3.18 3.15
CA VAL A 10 -0.83 3.94 2.11
C VAL A 10 -1.81 4.17 0.98
N GLU A 11 -1.89 5.40 0.50
CA GLU A 11 -2.74 5.75 -0.63
C GLU A 11 -1.90 5.85 -1.89
N PHE A 12 -2.31 5.12 -2.93
CA PHE A 12 -1.69 5.22 -4.24
C PHE A 12 -2.59 6.02 -5.16
N LYS A 13 -2.06 7.06 -5.75
CA LYS A 13 -2.81 7.94 -6.63
C LYS A 13 -2.44 7.66 -8.08
N PRO A 14 -3.42 7.70 -8.99
CA PRO A 14 -3.11 7.55 -10.40
C PRO A 14 -2.32 8.76 -10.91
N ALA A 15 -1.73 8.60 -12.10
CA ALA A 15 -1.05 9.71 -12.74
C ALA A 15 -2.06 10.80 -13.11
N LEU A 16 -1.57 12.02 -13.27
CA LEU A 16 -2.41 13.17 -13.59
C LEU A 16 -3.22 12.96 -14.87
N MET A 17 -2.69 12.19 -15.81
CA MET A 17 -3.35 11.91 -17.08
C MET A 17 -4.24 10.67 -17.00
N GLY A 18 -4.50 10.17 -15.81
CA GLY A 18 -5.35 9.01 -15.62
C GLY A 18 -4.66 7.67 -15.81
N GLY A 19 -3.37 7.66 -16.13
CA GLY A 19 -2.62 6.41 -16.29
C GLY A 19 -2.24 5.82 -14.95
N LEU A 20 -2.00 4.52 -14.93
CA LEU A 20 -1.54 3.83 -13.74
C LEU A 20 -0.02 3.83 -13.69
N LYS A 21 0.53 4.13 -12.53
CA LYS A 21 1.97 4.14 -12.32
C LYS A 21 2.40 2.86 -11.63
N LEU A 22 2.17 1.74 -12.29
CA LEU A 22 2.40 0.43 -11.67
C LEU A 22 3.86 0.23 -11.26
N ASP A 23 4.80 0.73 -12.05
CA ASP A 23 6.21 0.61 -11.70
C ASP A 23 6.54 1.33 -10.40
N GLU A 24 5.97 2.51 -10.22
CA GLU A 24 6.17 3.29 -9.00
C GLU A 24 5.51 2.62 -7.80
N TRP A 25 4.30 2.08 -8.00
CA TRP A 25 3.59 1.39 -6.94
C TRP A 25 4.34 0.13 -6.53
N GLN A 26 4.86 -0.61 -7.53
CA GLN A 26 5.63 -1.80 -7.25
C GLN A 26 6.89 -1.47 -6.43
N ALA A 27 7.58 -0.42 -6.82
CA ALA A 27 8.78 0.00 -6.10
C ALA A 27 8.47 0.40 -4.66
N GLU A 28 7.35 1.07 -4.45
CA GLU A 28 6.95 1.47 -3.11
C GLU A 28 6.60 0.26 -2.25
N LEU A 29 5.88 -0.70 -2.82
CA LEU A 29 5.54 -1.92 -2.10
C LEU A 29 6.80 -2.74 -1.77
N ASP A 30 7.75 -2.79 -2.70
CA ASP A 30 9.01 -3.49 -2.46
C ASP A 30 9.79 -2.84 -1.33
N LYS A 31 9.79 -1.51 -1.30
CA LYS A 31 10.46 -0.76 -0.25
C LYS A 31 9.83 -1.05 1.11
N LEU A 32 8.51 -1.06 1.17
CA LEU A 32 7.79 -1.38 2.40
C LEU A 32 8.04 -2.81 2.83
N GLY A 33 8.04 -3.74 1.88
CA GLY A 33 8.34 -5.13 2.17
C GLY A 33 9.74 -5.32 2.76
N ALA A 34 10.70 -4.54 2.26
CA ALA A 34 12.07 -4.60 2.79
C ALA A 34 12.14 -4.11 4.23
N GLN A 35 11.16 -3.32 4.65
CA GLN A 35 11.06 -2.85 6.03
C GLN A 35 10.23 -3.79 6.91
N GLY A 36 9.82 -4.92 6.37
CA GLY A 36 9.05 -5.91 7.10
C GLY A 36 7.55 -5.80 6.98
N TRP A 37 7.06 -4.91 6.13
CA TRP A 37 5.62 -4.74 5.95
C TRP A 37 5.06 -5.79 5.00
N GLU A 38 3.90 -6.31 5.36
CA GLU A 38 3.16 -7.29 4.55
C GLU A 38 1.85 -6.66 4.11
N LEU A 39 1.55 -6.75 2.83
CA LEU A 39 0.29 -6.23 2.30
C LEU A 39 -0.86 -7.13 2.75
N VAL A 40 -1.83 -6.53 3.42
CA VAL A 40 -3.02 -7.24 3.90
C VAL A 40 -4.15 -7.10 2.91
N SER A 41 -4.34 -5.90 2.40
CA SER A 41 -5.49 -5.60 1.57
C SER A 41 -5.19 -4.38 0.71
N ILE A 42 -5.82 -4.33 -0.43
CA ILE A 42 -5.78 -3.15 -1.28
C ILE A 42 -7.18 -2.99 -1.88
N ALA A 43 -7.70 -1.78 -1.83
CA ALA A 43 -9.04 -1.51 -2.28
C ALA A 43 -9.12 -0.16 -2.98
N PRO A 44 -9.97 -0.04 -4.01
CA PRO A 44 -10.16 1.25 -4.66
C PRO A 44 -11.01 2.18 -3.81
N THR A 45 -10.77 3.47 -3.96
CA THR A 45 -11.61 4.49 -3.34
C THR A 45 -12.46 5.15 -4.40
N VAL A 46 -13.69 5.50 -4.06
CA VAL A 46 -14.59 6.20 -4.95
C VAL A 46 -14.87 7.56 -4.34
N PRO A 47 -14.98 8.60 -5.18
CA PRO A 47 -14.95 8.64 -6.65
C PRO A 47 -13.55 8.86 -7.24
N LEU A 48 -12.50 8.92 -6.44
CA LEU A 48 -11.20 9.42 -6.88
C LEU A 48 -10.32 8.39 -7.59
N ASN A 49 -10.73 7.14 -7.62
CA ASN A 49 -9.95 6.06 -8.26
C ASN A 49 -8.56 5.88 -7.67
N HIS A 50 -8.37 6.26 -6.43
CA HIS A 50 -7.13 5.97 -5.72
C HIS A 50 -7.19 4.55 -5.16
N LEU A 51 -6.06 3.98 -4.83
CA LEU A 51 -6.01 2.69 -4.16
C LEU A 51 -5.50 2.89 -2.75
N LEU A 52 -6.20 2.27 -1.79
CA LEU A 52 -5.74 2.25 -0.41
C LEU A 52 -5.14 0.88 -0.12
N ALA A 53 -3.90 0.86 0.29
CA ALA A 53 -3.21 -0.35 0.68
C ALA A 53 -3.08 -0.38 2.19
N VAL A 54 -3.44 -1.50 2.78
CA VAL A 54 -3.30 -1.71 4.22
C VAL A 54 -2.21 -2.75 4.41
N LEU A 55 -1.19 -2.40 5.18
CA LEU A 55 -0.07 -3.29 5.43
C LEU A 55 0.04 -3.50 6.94
N LYS A 56 0.67 -4.60 7.30
CA LYS A 56 0.93 -4.90 8.70
C LYS A 56 2.34 -5.43 8.85
N ARG A 57 2.85 -5.33 10.05
CA ARG A 57 4.07 -6.03 10.42
C ARG A 57 4.03 -6.32 11.90
N GLU A 58 4.77 -7.31 12.31
CA GLU A 58 4.85 -7.69 13.69
C GLU A 58 5.59 -6.61 14.48
N ALA A 59 4.99 -6.19 15.56
CA ALA A 59 5.56 -5.14 16.38
C ALA A 59 6.71 -5.65 17.25
#